data_dcc0bf990aaf7246668af59869b62169
#
_entry.id   dcc0bf990aaf7246668af59869b62169
#
_cell.length_a   1.000
_cell.length_b   1.000
_cell.length_c   1.000
_cell.angle_alpha   90.00
_cell.angle_beta   90.00
_cell.angle_gamma   90.00
#
_symmetry.space_group_name_H-M   'P 1'
#
loop_
_entity.id
_entity.type
_entity.pdbx_description
1 polymer ?
#
loop_
_entity_poly.entity_id
_entity_poly.type
_entity_poly.pdbx_seq_one_letter_code
_entity_poly.pdbx_strand_id
1 'polypeptide(L)'
;MGVTGYAVRPPEVRKEKVRVGAFTSADIPKILALNPDLVLTFSDLQADIAAELILKGIDVHAFNQRSVEGILSMISMIGSLVGANRKAEKLIADYTKKLETLREKKTEVLKVYIEEWDEPLISGILWFSELVQIAGGTDVFSDKSKKIDAQSRILNSDEVI
;
A
#
# COMPACT_ATOMS: atom_id res chain seq x y z
N MET A 1 5.40 19.67 -6.12
CA MET A 1 5.03 18.33 -5.65
C MET A 1 6.27 17.60 -5.16
N GLY A 2 6.20 17.00 -3.96
CA GLY A 2 7.24 16.15 -3.37
C GLY A 2 6.85 14.69 -3.39
N VAL A 3 7.81 13.79 -3.32
CA VAL A 3 7.60 12.34 -3.30
C VAL A 3 8.53 11.66 -2.31
N THR A 4 8.14 10.48 -1.84
CA THR A 4 9.02 9.63 -1.03
C THR A 4 10.18 9.07 -1.86
N GLY A 5 11.28 8.70 -1.20
CA GLY A 5 12.44 8.06 -1.85
C GLY A 5 12.11 6.72 -2.52
N TYR A 6 10.99 6.08 -2.15
CA TYR A 6 10.50 4.83 -2.74
C TYR A 6 9.62 5.03 -3.98
N ALA A 7 9.26 6.26 -4.33
CA ALA A 7 8.54 6.52 -5.57
C ALA A 7 9.46 6.24 -6.77
N VAL A 8 9.18 5.18 -7.51
CA VAL A 8 9.98 4.69 -8.63
C VAL A 8 9.22 4.66 -9.95
N ARG A 9 7.92 4.90 -9.91
CA ARG A 9 7.05 4.87 -11.08
C ARG A 9 6.17 6.12 -11.12
N PRO A 10 6.03 6.75 -12.28
CA PRO A 10 6.77 6.45 -13.50
C PRO A 10 8.29 6.73 -13.32
N PRO A 11 9.20 6.19 -14.16
CA PRO A 11 10.66 6.30 -13.95
C PRO A 11 11.16 7.74 -13.82
N GLU A 12 10.50 8.68 -14.48
CA GLU A 12 10.82 10.11 -14.50
C GLU A 12 10.66 10.75 -13.10
N VAL A 13 9.81 10.20 -12.24
CA VAL A 13 9.51 10.75 -10.91
C VAL A 13 10.76 10.98 -10.07
N ARG A 14 11.75 10.09 -10.20
CA ARG A 14 13.02 10.19 -9.46
C ARG A 14 13.87 11.38 -9.87
N LYS A 15 13.74 11.85 -11.11
CA LYS A 15 14.51 12.97 -11.67
C LYS A 15 13.76 14.28 -11.54
N GLU A 16 12.45 14.24 -11.67
CA GLU A 16 11.61 15.44 -11.77
C GLU A 16 11.04 15.91 -10.44
N LYS A 17 10.95 15.04 -9.44
CA LYS A 17 10.28 15.37 -8.18
C LYS A 17 11.25 15.43 -7.01
N VAL A 18 11.01 16.39 -6.13
CA VAL A 18 11.79 16.59 -4.90
C VAL A 18 11.53 15.42 -3.95
N ARG A 19 12.59 14.80 -3.45
CA ARG A 19 12.46 13.78 -2.39
C ARG A 19 12.30 14.47 -1.05
N VAL A 20 11.21 14.14 -0.36
CA VAL A 20 10.82 14.72 0.91
C VAL A 20 10.89 13.77 2.10
N GLY A 21 11.33 12.54 1.89
CA GLY A 21 11.48 11.55 2.96
C GLY A 21 11.66 10.14 2.44
N ALA A 22 11.70 9.20 3.37
CA ALA A 22 11.65 7.76 3.14
C ALA A 22 10.26 7.22 3.53
N PHE A 23 10.16 5.91 3.85
CA PHE A 23 8.88 5.32 4.25
C PHE A 23 8.48 5.74 5.68
N THR A 24 9.42 5.68 6.62
CA THR A 24 9.20 5.97 8.05
C THR A 24 9.79 7.31 8.51
N SER A 25 10.28 8.15 7.59
CA SER A 25 10.86 9.44 7.91
C SER A 25 10.46 10.50 6.88
N ALA A 26 10.32 11.75 7.33
CA ALA A 26 9.97 12.87 6.50
C ALA A 26 10.88 14.08 6.80
N ASP A 27 11.24 14.81 5.76
CA ASP A 27 11.92 16.11 5.84
C ASP A 27 10.82 17.18 5.90
N ILE A 28 10.29 17.44 7.09
CA ILE A 28 9.16 18.37 7.29
C ILE A 28 9.50 19.78 6.74
N PRO A 29 10.67 20.39 7.02
CA PRO A 29 11.03 21.66 6.42
C PRO A 29 10.94 21.66 4.90
N LYS A 30 11.40 20.58 4.26
CA LYS A 30 11.36 20.45 2.81
C LYS A 30 9.94 20.28 2.27
N ILE A 31 9.07 19.56 3.00
CA ILE A 31 7.64 19.45 2.67
C ILE A 31 7.00 20.83 2.72
N LEU A 32 7.21 21.58 3.80
CA LEU A 32 6.65 22.93 3.97
C LEU A 32 7.14 23.89 2.88
N ALA A 33 8.42 23.81 2.48
CA ALA A 33 8.98 24.64 1.41
C ALA A 33 8.34 24.41 0.03
N LEU A 34 7.69 23.25 -0.16
CA LEU A 34 6.93 22.95 -1.38
C LEU A 34 5.51 23.54 -1.38
N ASN A 35 5.09 24.13 -0.27
CA ASN A 35 3.76 24.71 -0.05
C ASN A 35 2.63 23.78 -0.58
N PRO A 36 2.48 22.55 -0.03
CA PRO A 36 1.49 21.61 -0.52
C PRO A 36 0.08 21.98 -0.08
N ASP A 37 -0.91 21.79 -0.94
CA ASP A 37 -2.34 21.88 -0.58
C ASP A 37 -2.80 20.65 0.20
N LEU A 38 -2.13 19.51 0.01
CA LEU A 38 -2.47 18.24 0.64
C LEU A 38 -1.24 17.34 0.70
N VAL A 39 -1.07 16.66 1.82
CA VAL A 39 -0.10 15.57 1.96
C VAL A 39 -0.82 14.24 2.10
N LEU A 40 -0.42 13.25 1.32
CA LEU A 40 -0.91 11.89 1.42
C LEU A 40 0.10 11.06 2.21
N THR A 41 -0.36 10.39 3.25
CA THR A 41 0.43 9.45 4.06
C THR A 41 -0.16 8.04 3.97
N PHE A 42 0.60 7.05 4.42
CA PHE A 42 0.18 5.66 4.37
C PHE A 42 0.55 4.93 5.67
N SER A 43 -0.41 4.22 6.23
CA SER A 43 -0.33 3.36 7.41
C SER A 43 -0.02 4.07 8.74
N ASP A 44 -0.15 3.31 9.80
CA ASP A 44 0.18 3.66 11.18
C ASP A 44 1.66 4.03 11.36
N LEU A 45 2.56 3.48 10.54
CA LEU A 45 4.00 3.79 10.56
C LEU A 45 4.31 5.26 10.24
N GLN A 46 3.36 5.99 9.66
CA GLN A 46 3.51 7.43 9.36
C GLN A 46 2.62 8.31 10.26
N ALA A 47 2.06 7.77 11.34
CA ALA A 47 1.15 8.50 12.21
C ALA A 47 1.79 9.76 12.82
N ASP A 48 3.03 9.65 13.31
CA ASP A 48 3.76 10.79 13.89
C ASP A 48 4.07 11.87 12.86
N ILE A 49 4.42 11.46 11.64
CA ILE A 49 4.63 12.39 10.50
C ILE A 49 3.33 13.13 10.18
N ALA A 50 2.21 12.42 10.12
CA ALA A 50 0.90 13.02 9.88
C ALA A 50 0.54 14.01 10.99
N ALA A 51 0.73 13.63 12.25
CA ALA A 51 0.47 14.51 13.40
C ALA A 51 1.31 15.80 13.34
N GLU A 52 2.61 15.68 13.04
CA GLU A 52 3.49 16.85 12.91
C GLU A 52 3.04 17.79 11.77
N LEU A 53 2.67 17.25 10.62
CA LEU A 53 2.17 18.04 9.49
C LEU A 53 0.86 18.77 9.82
N ILE A 54 -0.06 18.09 10.51
CA ILE A 54 -1.33 18.69 10.97
C ILE A 54 -1.03 19.87 11.93
N LEU A 55 -0.09 19.71 12.86
CA LEU A 55 0.32 20.79 13.78
C LEU A 55 0.96 21.98 13.05
N LYS A 56 1.46 21.77 11.83
CA LYS A 56 1.96 22.84 10.96
C LYS A 56 0.89 23.45 10.04
N GLY A 57 -0.38 23.04 10.20
CA GLY A 57 -1.49 23.57 9.41
C GLY A 57 -1.62 22.97 8.01
N ILE A 58 -1.02 21.81 7.76
CA ILE A 58 -1.11 21.10 6.48
C ILE A 58 -2.28 20.15 6.50
N ASP A 59 -3.10 20.13 5.47
CA ASP A 59 -4.10 19.10 5.27
C ASP A 59 -3.44 17.77 4.97
N VAL A 60 -3.83 16.72 5.72
CA VAL A 60 -3.26 15.38 5.59
C VAL A 60 -4.39 14.38 5.38
N HIS A 61 -4.24 13.52 4.39
CA HIS A 61 -5.07 12.34 4.24
C HIS A 61 -4.22 11.07 4.42
N ALA A 62 -4.54 10.28 5.45
CA ALA A 62 -3.85 9.03 5.75
C ALA A 62 -4.62 7.85 5.13
N PHE A 63 -3.96 7.13 4.23
CA PHE A 63 -4.46 5.86 3.71
C PHE A 63 -3.98 4.70 4.60
N ASN A 64 -4.86 3.73 4.84
CA ASN A 64 -4.52 2.53 5.60
C ASN A 64 -5.25 1.29 5.04
N GLN A 65 -5.31 1.19 3.73
CA GLN A 65 -5.95 0.07 3.04
C GLN A 65 -5.11 -1.21 3.21
N ARG A 66 -5.79 -2.31 3.51
CA ARG A 66 -5.16 -3.61 3.74
C ARG A 66 -5.75 -4.73 2.88
N SER A 67 -6.84 -4.47 2.16
CA SER A 67 -7.52 -5.41 1.28
C SER A 67 -7.45 -4.95 -0.17
N VAL A 68 -7.72 -5.86 -1.10
CA VAL A 68 -7.85 -5.53 -2.54
C VAL A 68 -8.96 -4.51 -2.76
N GLU A 69 -10.10 -4.67 -2.09
CA GLU A 69 -11.21 -3.71 -2.15
C GLU A 69 -10.78 -2.33 -1.62
N GLY A 70 -10.06 -2.30 -0.50
CA GLY A 70 -9.52 -1.05 0.06
C GLY A 70 -8.57 -0.34 -0.90
N ILE A 71 -7.74 -1.08 -1.65
CA ILE A 71 -6.87 -0.51 -2.69
C ILE A 71 -7.69 0.10 -3.82
N LEU A 72 -8.74 -0.57 -4.29
CA LEU A 72 -9.62 -0.01 -5.34
C LEU A 72 -10.35 1.26 -4.85
N SER A 73 -10.80 1.25 -3.60
CA SER A 73 -11.41 2.42 -2.96
C SER A 73 -10.43 3.59 -2.83
N MET A 74 -9.17 3.32 -2.47
CA MET A 74 -8.10 4.34 -2.45
C MET A 74 -7.90 4.97 -3.83
N ILE A 75 -7.86 4.15 -4.89
CA ILE A 75 -7.71 4.65 -6.27
C ILE A 75 -8.85 5.61 -6.62
N SER A 76 -10.10 5.24 -6.26
CA SER A 76 -11.28 6.10 -6.47
C SER A 76 -11.14 7.43 -5.73
N MET A 77 -10.77 7.38 -4.46
CA MET A 77 -10.61 8.56 -3.61
C MET A 77 -9.50 9.48 -4.13
N ILE A 78 -8.33 8.95 -4.47
CA ILE A 78 -7.24 9.74 -5.07
C ILE A 78 -7.72 10.37 -6.38
N GLY A 79 -8.44 9.63 -7.22
CA GLY A 79 -9.01 10.15 -8.45
C GLY A 79 -9.89 11.37 -8.20
N SER A 80 -10.71 11.34 -7.16
CA SER A 80 -11.57 12.44 -6.77
C SER A 80 -10.79 13.65 -6.22
N LEU A 81 -9.82 13.40 -5.36
CA LEU A 81 -8.98 14.43 -4.75
C LEU A 81 -8.19 15.24 -5.79
N VAL A 82 -7.75 14.61 -6.89
CA VAL A 82 -6.94 15.26 -7.93
C VAL A 82 -7.73 15.58 -9.21
N GLY A 83 -9.05 15.45 -9.20
CA GLY A 83 -9.91 15.71 -10.36
C GLY A 83 -9.73 14.74 -11.53
N ALA A 84 -9.28 13.50 -11.25
CA ALA A 84 -8.98 12.48 -12.25
C ALA A 84 -9.95 11.28 -12.23
N ASN A 85 -11.23 11.52 -11.88
CA ASN A 85 -12.26 10.49 -11.69
C ASN A 85 -12.33 9.48 -12.84
N ARG A 86 -12.42 9.95 -14.10
CA ARG A 86 -12.48 9.05 -15.27
C ARG A 86 -11.29 8.12 -15.41
N LYS A 87 -10.08 8.60 -15.03
CA LYS A 87 -8.87 7.76 -15.04
C LYS A 87 -8.91 6.71 -13.93
N ALA A 88 -9.38 7.10 -12.75
CA ALA A 88 -9.55 6.19 -11.62
C ALA A 88 -10.59 5.10 -11.92
N GLU A 89 -11.76 5.48 -12.43
CA GLU A 89 -12.84 4.55 -12.84
C GLU A 89 -12.33 3.53 -13.86
N LYS A 90 -11.63 4.00 -14.90
CA LYS A 90 -11.05 3.11 -15.91
C LYS A 90 -10.03 2.14 -15.29
N LEU A 91 -9.14 2.64 -14.44
CA LEU A 91 -8.12 1.81 -13.78
C LEU A 91 -8.76 0.75 -12.88
N ILE A 92 -9.78 1.12 -12.11
CA ILE A 92 -10.56 0.21 -11.26
C ILE A 92 -11.23 -0.87 -12.11
N ALA A 93 -11.92 -0.48 -13.20
CA ALA A 93 -12.57 -1.43 -14.10
C ALA A 93 -11.56 -2.41 -14.73
N ASP A 94 -10.40 -1.92 -15.18
CA ASP A 94 -9.34 -2.74 -15.74
C ASP A 94 -8.78 -3.76 -14.71
N TYR A 95 -8.59 -3.36 -13.45
CA TYR A 95 -8.15 -4.25 -12.39
C TYR A 95 -9.24 -5.25 -12.00
N THR A 96 -10.48 -4.82 -11.82
CA THR A 96 -11.61 -5.70 -11.51
C THR A 96 -11.73 -6.81 -12.55
N LYS A 97 -11.70 -6.45 -13.84
CA LYS A 97 -11.73 -7.43 -14.92
C LYS A 97 -10.57 -8.43 -14.87
N LYS A 98 -9.36 -7.97 -14.55
CA LYS A 98 -8.20 -8.88 -14.38
C LYS A 98 -8.39 -9.85 -13.22
N LEU A 99 -8.91 -9.37 -12.09
CA LEU A 99 -9.18 -10.21 -10.91
C LEU A 99 -10.26 -11.25 -11.22
N GLU A 100 -11.33 -10.88 -11.95
CA GLU A 100 -12.36 -11.81 -12.40
C GLU A 100 -11.79 -12.88 -13.33
N THR A 101 -10.98 -12.48 -14.31
CA THR A 101 -10.30 -13.42 -15.23
C THR A 101 -9.40 -14.40 -14.48
N LEU A 102 -8.74 -13.97 -13.40
CA LEU A 102 -7.93 -14.88 -12.57
C LEU A 102 -8.79 -15.88 -11.78
N ARG A 103 -9.94 -15.44 -11.23
CA ARG A 103 -10.88 -16.32 -10.51
C ARG A 103 -11.45 -17.42 -11.39
N GLU A 104 -11.64 -17.16 -12.67
CA GLU A 104 -12.18 -18.15 -13.62
C GLU A 104 -11.17 -19.25 -14.01
N LYS A 105 -9.88 -18.98 -13.81
CA LYS A 105 -8.83 -19.96 -14.12
C LYS A 105 -8.85 -21.07 -13.07
N LYS A 106 -9.21 -22.29 -13.51
CA LYS A 106 -9.06 -23.51 -12.71
C LYS A 106 -7.58 -23.91 -12.72
N THR A 107 -6.94 -23.81 -11.59
CA THR A 107 -5.55 -24.25 -11.38
C THR A 107 -5.50 -25.30 -10.28
N GLU A 108 -4.44 -26.07 -10.23
CA GLU A 108 -4.12 -26.86 -9.05
C GLU A 108 -3.97 -25.94 -7.84
N VAL A 109 -4.57 -26.32 -6.71
CA VAL A 109 -4.51 -25.52 -5.49
C VAL A 109 -3.10 -25.64 -4.88
N LEU A 110 -2.30 -24.61 -5.08
CA LEU A 110 -0.96 -24.54 -4.50
C LEU A 110 -1.01 -23.89 -3.11
N LYS A 111 -0.24 -24.44 -2.18
CA LYS A 111 0.06 -23.77 -0.92
C LYS A 111 1.15 -22.73 -1.15
N VAL A 112 0.93 -21.51 -0.71
CA VAL A 112 1.82 -20.37 -0.95
C VAL A 112 2.23 -19.78 0.39
N TYR A 113 3.51 -19.61 0.59
CA TYR A 113 4.06 -18.76 1.63
C TYR A 113 4.44 -17.41 1.03
N ILE A 114 4.01 -16.34 1.68
CA ILE A 114 4.36 -14.96 1.29
C ILE A 114 5.18 -14.36 2.41
N GLU A 115 6.41 -13.99 2.10
CA GLU A 115 7.31 -13.27 2.99
C GLU A 115 7.31 -11.79 2.63
N GLU A 116 6.91 -10.94 3.58
CA GLU A 116 6.96 -9.48 3.42
C GLU A 116 8.30 -8.92 3.87
N TRP A 117 8.91 -9.56 4.85
CA TRP A 117 10.20 -9.19 5.41
C TRP A 117 10.93 -10.43 5.95
N ASP A 118 12.26 -10.42 5.91
CA ASP A 118 13.11 -11.58 6.20
C ASP A 118 13.69 -11.61 7.62
N GLU A 119 13.90 -10.48 8.27
CA GLU A 119 14.46 -10.42 9.63
C GLU A 119 13.87 -9.25 10.44
N PRO A 120 12.89 -9.54 11.32
CA PRO A 120 12.27 -10.85 11.57
C PRO A 120 11.40 -11.31 10.39
N LEU A 121 11.15 -12.62 10.28
CA LEU A 121 10.24 -13.17 9.27
C LEU A 121 8.84 -12.62 9.49
N ILE A 122 8.31 -11.90 8.50
CA ILE A 122 6.96 -11.32 8.55
C ILE A 122 6.14 -11.89 7.40
N SER A 123 5.02 -12.53 7.73
CA SER A 123 4.08 -13.05 6.72
C SER A 123 3.38 -11.92 5.97
N GLY A 124 2.87 -12.24 4.77
CA GLY A 124 2.21 -11.30 3.89
C GLY A 124 1.00 -10.61 4.51
N ILE A 125 0.74 -9.40 4.06
CA ILE A 125 -0.44 -8.59 4.41
C ILE A 125 -1.69 -9.12 3.69
N LEU A 126 -2.89 -8.78 4.20
CA LEU A 126 -4.18 -9.33 3.75
C LEU A 126 -4.39 -9.26 2.23
N TRP A 127 -4.12 -8.11 1.58
CA TRP A 127 -4.37 -8.00 0.14
C TRP A 127 -3.50 -8.96 -0.70
N PHE A 128 -2.31 -9.35 -0.21
CA PHE A 128 -1.50 -10.39 -0.84
C PHE A 128 -2.16 -11.77 -0.69
N SER A 129 -2.62 -12.10 0.52
CA SER A 129 -3.36 -13.34 0.79
C SER A 129 -4.63 -13.43 -0.07
N GLU A 130 -5.37 -12.32 -0.23
CA GLU A 130 -6.53 -12.22 -1.11
C GLU A 130 -6.16 -12.47 -2.58
N LEU A 131 -5.04 -11.93 -3.06
CA LEU A 131 -4.58 -12.16 -4.44
C LEU A 131 -4.18 -13.63 -4.67
N VAL A 132 -3.55 -14.29 -3.70
CA VAL A 132 -3.26 -15.73 -3.76
C VAL A 132 -4.56 -16.53 -3.89
N GLN A 133 -5.57 -16.21 -3.07
CA GLN A 133 -6.88 -16.87 -3.12
C GLN A 133 -7.60 -16.60 -4.46
N ILE A 134 -7.56 -15.38 -4.95
CA ILE A 134 -8.13 -15.02 -6.26
C ILE A 134 -7.45 -15.79 -7.39
N ALA A 135 -6.16 -16.05 -7.28
CA ALA A 135 -5.39 -16.85 -8.24
C ALA A 135 -5.59 -18.38 -8.08
N GLY A 136 -6.41 -18.81 -7.11
CA GLY A 136 -6.72 -20.24 -6.84
C GLY A 136 -5.75 -20.94 -5.91
N GLY A 137 -4.80 -20.22 -5.29
CA GLY A 137 -3.88 -20.76 -4.28
C GLY A 137 -4.43 -20.65 -2.86
N THR A 138 -3.66 -21.16 -1.90
CA THR A 138 -3.93 -21.06 -0.47
C THR A 138 -2.72 -20.44 0.22
N ASP A 139 -2.90 -19.28 0.86
CA ASP A 139 -1.89 -18.71 1.74
C ASP A 139 -1.85 -19.50 3.05
N VAL A 140 -0.69 -20.08 3.37
CA VAL A 140 -0.51 -20.93 4.56
C VAL A 140 -0.60 -20.15 5.86
N PHE A 141 -0.43 -18.83 5.81
CA PHE A 141 -0.54 -17.92 6.95
C PHE A 141 -1.70 -16.92 6.80
N SER A 142 -2.77 -17.31 6.11
CA SER A 142 -3.94 -16.45 5.87
C SER A 142 -4.54 -15.84 7.14
N ASP A 143 -4.47 -16.52 8.29
CA ASP A 143 -4.96 -15.97 9.56
C ASP A 143 -4.05 -14.89 10.12
N LYS A 144 -2.74 -15.01 9.91
CA LYS A 144 -1.77 -13.97 10.27
C LYS A 144 -1.94 -12.73 9.38
N SER A 145 -2.23 -12.91 8.09
CA SER A 145 -2.41 -11.80 7.13
C SER A 145 -3.54 -10.83 7.52
N LYS A 146 -4.52 -11.29 8.30
CA LYS A 146 -5.63 -10.48 8.83
C LYS A 146 -5.22 -9.53 9.96
N LYS A 147 -4.05 -9.74 10.57
CA LYS A 147 -3.54 -8.88 11.65
C LYS A 147 -3.19 -7.48 11.13
N ILE A 148 -3.50 -6.47 11.95
CA ILE A 148 -3.42 -5.07 11.54
C ILE A 148 -1.97 -4.61 11.38
N ASP A 149 -1.11 -4.98 12.33
CA ASP A 149 0.28 -4.54 12.39
C ASP A 149 1.27 -5.63 11.93
N ALA A 150 2.46 -5.20 11.53
CA ALA A 150 3.52 -6.10 11.07
C ALA A 150 4.04 -7.01 12.21
N GLN A 151 4.07 -6.50 13.45
CA GLN A 151 4.59 -7.25 14.60
C GLN A 151 3.73 -8.48 14.89
N SER A 152 2.42 -8.37 14.78
CA SER A 152 1.48 -9.49 14.95
C SER A 152 1.54 -10.52 13.83
N ARG A 153 2.27 -10.24 12.74
CA ARG A 153 2.48 -11.14 11.60
C ARG A 153 3.86 -11.77 11.58
N ILE A 154 4.69 -11.51 12.61
CA ILE A 154 5.98 -12.17 12.76
C ILE A 154 5.78 -13.68 12.91
N LEU A 155 6.63 -14.43 12.25
CA LEU A 155 6.70 -15.89 12.26
C LEU A 155 7.95 -16.33 13.01
N ASN A 156 7.86 -17.47 13.71
CA ASN A 156 9.03 -18.17 14.18
C ASN A 156 9.59 -19.03 13.04
N SER A 157 10.91 -19.24 13.04
CA SER A 157 11.57 -20.06 12.00
C SER A 157 10.94 -21.45 11.88
N ASP A 158 10.51 -22.02 13.00
CA ASP A 158 9.91 -23.37 13.06
C ASP A 158 8.49 -23.44 12.44
N GLU A 159 7.83 -22.28 12.20
CA GLU A 159 6.51 -22.22 11.57
C GLU A 159 6.60 -22.30 10.03
N VAL A 160 7.80 -22.10 9.46
CA VAL A 160 8.02 -21.96 8.01
C VAL A 160 8.67 -23.22 7.39
N ILE A 161 9.16 -24.14 8.21
CA ILE A 161 9.84 -25.38 7.78
C ILE A 161 8.86 -26.49 7.43
#